data_2915b096fb71868497a967acead21029
#
_entry.id   2915b096fb71868497a967acead21029
#
_cell.length_a   1.000
_cell.length_b   1.000
_cell.length_c   1.000
_cell.angle_alpha   90.00
_cell.angle_beta   90.00
_cell.angle_gamma   90.00
#
_symmetry.space_group_name_H-M   'P 1'
#
loop_
_entity.id
_entity.type
_entity.pdbx_description
1 polymer ?
#
loop_
_entity_poly.entity_id
_entity_poly.type
_entity_poly.pdbx_seq_one_letter_code
_entity_poly.pdbx_strand_id
1 'polypeptide(L)'
;MAVTNLVKRIQDIMRNDAGVDGDAQRISQMTWMFFLKVYDAKEEEWEFYDENYKSLIPDELKWRNWAVDDHSNNVITGDKLLDLVNNQLFPALKNLEISEDTPLKQRIAKYVFEDAQNYMKDGVLLRQVINVINEIDFSEYKERHEFGTIYETILKSLQSAGNAGEFYTPRAVTDFMVQMINPKLGESV
;
A
#
# COMPACT_ATOMS: atom_id res chain seq x y z
N MET A 1 -4.54 17.46 5.95
CA MET A 1 -3.57 17.14 7.04
C MET A 1 -2.21 16.89 6.40
N ALA A 2 -1.08 17.33 6.98
CA ALA A 2 0.20 17.09 6.32
C ALA A 2 0.52 15.58 6.36
N VAL A 3 0.85 15.01 5.21
CA VAL A 3 1.20 13.58 5.01
C VAL A 3 2.25 13.09 6.02
N THR A 4 3.22 13.95 6.35
CA THR A 4 4.26 13.66 7.36
C THR A 4 3.68 13.31 8.74
N ASN A 5 2.61 13.98 9.18
CA ASN A 5 1.96 13.68 10.46
C ASN A 5 1.24 12.34 10.43
N LEU A 6 0.65 11.97 9.30
CA LEU A 6 -0.03 10.70 9.12
C LEU A 6 0.95 9.52 9.18
N VAL A 7 2.06 9.60 8.43
CA VAL A 7 3.12 8.59 8.48
C VAL A 7 3.68 8.43 9.89
N LYS A 8 3.90 9.54 10.61
CA LYS A 8 4.37 9.49 11.99
C LYS A 8 3.36 8.80 12.91
N ARG A 9 2.07 9.12 12.81
CA ARG A 9 1.01 8.45 13.60
C ARG A 9 1.00 6.94 13.36
N ILE A 10 1.07 6.51 12.10
CA ILE A 10 1.14 5.10 11.73
C ILE A 10 2.36 4.43 12.38
N GLN A 11 3.53 5.03 12.25
CA GLN A 11 4.75 4.50 12.86
C GLN A 11 4.67 4.42 14.38
N ASP A 12 4.06 5.41 15.03
CA ASP A 12 3.91 5.44 16.49
C ASP A 12 2.97 4.32 16.97
N ILE A 13 1.89 4.01 16.21
CA ILE A 13 1.02 2.87 16.50
C ILE A 13 1.81 1.55 16.33
N MET A 14 2.53 1.39 15.22
CA MET A 14 3.28 0.17 14.92
C MET A 14 4.40 -0.12 15.92
N ARG A 15 5.00 0.92 16.54
CA ARG A 15 6.02 0.73 17.59
C ARG A 15 5.50 0.03 18.84
N ASN A 16 4.19 0.04 19.05
CA ASN A 16 3.56 -0.66 20.18
C ASN A 16 3.23 -2.12 19.86
N ASP A 17 3.39 -2.55 18.61
CA ASP A 17 3.13 -3.93 18.19
C ASP A 17 4.39 -4.79 18.35
N ALA A 18 4.26 -5.90 19.08
CA ALA A 18 5.36 -6.82 19.35
C ALA A 18 5.89 -7.57 18.11
N GLY A 19 5.17 -7.52 17.00
CA GLY A 19 5.56 -8.17 15.74
C GLY A 19 6.34 -7.26 14.81
N VAL A 20 6.40 -5.94 15.10
CA VAL A 20 7.04 -4.96 14.22
C VAL A 20 8.33 -4.45 14.86
N ASP A 21 9.44 -5.07 14.50
CA ASP A 21 10.77 -4.72 14.98
C ASP A 21 11.57 -3.97 13.90
N GLY A 22 11.81 -2.71 14.14
CA GLY A 22 12.62 -1.88 13.26
C GLY A 22 11.87 -1.19 12.09
N ASP A 23 12.59 -0.28 11.42
CA ASP A 23 12.03 0.58 10.37
C ASP A 23 11.70 -0.19 9.10
N ALA A 24 12.51 -1.18 8.72
CA ALA A 24 12.29 -1.99 7.53
C ALA A 24 10.93 -2.71 7.57
N GLN A 25 10.59 -3.32 8.71
CA GLN A 25 9.29 -3.99 8.88
C GLN A 25 8.13 -2.99 8.88
N ARG A 26 8.29 -1.81 9.51
CA ARG A 26 7.27 -0.75 9.47
C ARG A 26 6.97 -0.30 8.04
N ILE A 27 8.00 -0.16 7.22
CA ILE A 27 7.84 0.22 5.81
C ILE A 27 7.13 -0.88 5.03
N SER A 28 7.64 -2.10 5.13
CA SER A 28 7.01 -3.23 4.46
C SER A 28 5.52 -3.34 4.84
N GLN A 29 5.22 -3.16 6.13
CA GLN A 29 3.84 -3.16 6.63
C GLN A 29 2.99 -2.03 6.05
N MET A 30 3.51 -0.80 5.97
CA MET A 30 2.82 0.33 5.36
C MET A 30 2.63 0.12 3.85
N THR A 31 3.64 -0.41 3.16
CA THR A 31 3.66 -0.55 1.70
C THR A 31 2.48 -1.36 1.18
N TRP A 32 2.22 -2.55 1.73
CA TRP A 32 1.12 -3.37 1.24
C TRP A 32 -0.26 -2.76 1.55
N MET A 33 -0.42 -2.10 2.71
CA MET A 33 -1.68 -1.45 3.07
C MET A 33 -2.00 -0.26 2.17
N PHE A 34 -1.02 0.62 1.95
CA PHE A 34 -1.17 1.73 1.01
C PHE A 34 -1.40 1.24 -0.41
N PHE A 35 -0.66 0.21 -0.83
CA PHE A 35 -0.86 -0.37 -2.15
C PHE A 35 -2.30 -0.84 -2.34
N LEU A 36 -2.84 -1.63 -1.42
CA LEU A 36 -4.22 -2.15 -1.53
C LEU A 36 -5.24 -1.03 -1.58
N LYS A 37 -5.10 -0.01 -0.73
CA LYS A 37 -6.03 1.12 -0.74
C LYS A 37 -6.00 1.88 -2.06
N VAL A 38 -4.80 2.17 -2.58
CA VAL A 38 -4.64 2.87 -3.88
C VAL A 38 -5.13 2.00 -5.02
N TYR A 39 -4.84 0.71 -4.97
CA TYR A 39 -5.27 -0.24 -5.99
C TYR A 39 -6.79 -0.34 -6.04
N ASP A 40 -7.45 -0.44 -4.89
CA ASP A 40 -8.91 -0.48 -4.78
C ASP A 40 -9.57 0.78 -5.34
N ALA A 41 -9.04 1.98 -5.01
CA ALA A 41 -9.52 3.23 -5.58
C ALA A 41 -9.34 3.28 -7.12
N LYS A 42 -8.28 2.65 -7.65
CA LYS A 42 -8.09 2.51 -9.10
C LYS A 42 -9.02 1.47 -9.72
N GLU A 43 -9.32 0.39 -9.03
CA GLU A 43 -10.30 -0.59 -9.48
C GLU A 43 -11.70 0.02 -9.62
N GLU A 44 -12.12 0.88 -8.67
CA GLU A 44 -13.39 1.62 -8.78
C GLU A 44 -13.44 2.47 -10.06
N GLU A 45 -12.33 3.16 -10.41
CA GLU A 45 -12.25 3.89 -11.68
C GLU A 45 -12.37 2.92 -12.88
N TRP A 46 -11.69 1.78 -12.87
CA TRP A 46 -11.74 0.83 -13.99
C TRP A 46 -13.11 0.17 -14.12
N GLU A 47 -13.76 -0.17 -13.02
CA GLU A 47 -15.13 -0.69 -12.96
C GLU A 47 -16.13 0.35 -13.52
N PHE A 48 -15.90 1.64 -13.26
CA PHE A 48 -16.76 2.71 -13.77
C PHE A 48 -16.62 2.94 -15.28
N TYR A 49 -15.40 2.85 -15.83
CA TYR A 49 -15.15 3.14 -17.25
C TYR A 49 -15.24 1.91 -18.16
N ASP A 50 -15.21 0.70 -17.63
CA ASP A 50 -15.26 -0.54 -18.41
C ASP A 50 -16.23 -1.55 -17.78
N GLU A 51 -17.43 -1.62 -18.35
CA GLU A 51 -18.50 -2.54 -17.91
C GLU A 51 -18.09 -4.02 -17.99
N ASN A 52 -17.06 -4.36 -18.75
CA ASN A 52 -16.52 -5.72 -18.88
C ASN A 52 -15.33 -5.98 -17.94
N TYR A 53 -14.91 -4.98 -17.17
CA TYR A 53 -13.82 -5.15 -16.22
C TYR A 53 -14.17 -6.23 -15.20
N LYS A 54 -13.21 -7.12 -14.96
CA LYS A 54 -13.31 -8.14 -13.92
C LYS A 54 -12.10 -8.04 -13.02
N SER A 55 -12.34 -7.77 -11.75
CA SER A 55 -11.29 -7.80 -10.74
C SER A 55 -10.70 -9.20 -10.61
N LEU A 56 -9.38 -9.27 -10.38
CA LEU A 56 -8.73 -10.51 -9.94
C LEU A 56 -8.84 -10.70 -8.43
N ILE A 57 -9.07 -9.61 -7.69
CA ILE A 57 -9.23 -9.66 -6.22
C ILE A 57 -10.68 -10.03 -5.91
N PRO A 58 -10.92 -11.09 -5.12
CA PRO A 58 -12.25 -11.43 -4.66
C PRO A 58 -12.93 -10.24 -3.96
N ASP A 59 -14.24 -10.06 -4.20
CA ASP A 59 -14.96 -8.88 -3.71
C ASP A 59 -14.83 -8.70 -2.19
N GLU A 60 -14.91 -9.76 -1.43
CA GLU A 60 -14.76 -9.74 0.04
C GLU A 60 -13.37 -9.33 0.51
N LEU A 61 -12.35 -9.39 -0.36
CA LEU A 61 -10.96 -9.02 -0.07
C LEU A 61 -10.56 -7.66 -0.63
N LYS A 62 -11.44 -6.96 -1.36
CA LYS A 62 -11.22 -5.58 -1.78
C LYS A 62 -11.17 -4.67 -0.55
N TRP A 63 -10.25 -3.70 -0.55
CA TRP A 63 -10.03 -2.81 0.60
C TRP A 63 -11.31 -2.17 1.11
N ARG A 64 -12.18 -1.71 0.21
CA ARG A 64 -13.48 -1.06 0.51
C ARG A 64 -14.43 -1.95 1.32
N ASN A 65 -14.32 -3.28 1.22
CA ASN A 65 -15.28 -4.22 1.81
C ASN A 65 -14.90 -4.73 3.19
N TRP A 66 -13.62 -4.64 3.61
CA TRP A 66 -13.20 -5.10 4.93
C TRP A 66 -12.43 -4.07 5.75
N ALA A 67 -11.79 -3.10 5.08
CA ALA A 67 -10.90 -2.14 5.74
C ALA A 67 -11.62 -0.84 6.10
N VAL A 68 -12.66 -0.46 5.38
CA VAL A 68 -13.44 0.77 5.62
C VAL A 68 -14.45 0.53 6.72
N ASP A 69 -14.58 1.52 7.63
CA ASP A 69 -15.65 1.55 8.64
C ASP A 69 -16.87 2.24 8.05
N ASP A 70 -17.89 1.48 7.74
CA ASP A 70 -19.17 1.95 7.21
C ASP A 70 -20.17 2.36 8.31
N HIS A 71 -19.71 2.45 9.56
CA HIS A 71 -20.53 2.73 10.75
C HIS A 71 -21.63 1.68 11.04
N SER A 72 -21.55 0.50 10.44
CA SER A 72 -22.53 -0.59 10.61
C SER A 72 -22.32 -1.43 11.88
N ASN A 73 -21.38 -1.08 12.75
CA ASN A 73 -20.92 -1.88 13.90
C ASN A 73 -20.30 -3.24 13.55
N ASN A 74 -20.01 -3.49 12.28
CA ASN A 74 -19.40 -4.74 11.81
C ASN A 74 -17.89 -4.61 11.51
N VAL A 75 -17.22 -3.63 12.10
CA VAL A 75 -15.79 -3.40 11.89
C VAL A 75 -14.99 -4.59 12.36
N ILE A 76 -14.25 -5.20 11.45
CA ILE A 76 -13.37 -6.34 11.75
C ILE A 76 -12.14 -5.83 12.50
N THR A 77 -11.85 -6.38 13.68
CA THR A 77 -10.70 -6.00 14.53
C THR A 77 -10.19 -7.21 15.33
N GLY A 78 -9.08 -7.05 16.04
CA GLY A 78 -8.50 -8.09 16.88
C GLY A 78 -8.13 -9.34 16.10
N ASP A 79 -8.31 -10.51 16.70
CA ASP A 79 -7.93 -11.81 16.12
C ASP A 79 -8.64 -12.09 14.78
N LYS A 80 -9.88 -11.63 14.61
CA LYS A 80 -10.62 -11.78 13.35
C LYS A 80 -9.96 -11.00 12.21
N LEU A 81 -9.43 -9.82 12.48
CA LEU A 81 -8.70 -9.05 11.48
C LEU A 81 -7.37 -9.70 11.12
N LEU A 82 -6.65 -10.22 12.10
CA LEU A 82 -5.42 -10.98 11.86
C LEU A 82 -5.68 -12.24 11.05
N ASP A 83 -6.75 -12.97 11.35
CA ASP A 83 -7.14 -14.15 10.59
C ASP A 83 -7.49 -13.80 9.14
N LEU A 84 -8.31 -12.76 8.93
CA LEU A 84 -8.62 -12.27 7.58
C LEU A 84 -7.35 -11.92 6.79
N VAL A 85 -6.45 -11.15 7.40
CA VAL A 85 -5.24 -10.70 6.70
C VAL A 85 -4.29 -11.86 6.43
N ASN A 86 -3.97 -12.68 7.44
CA ASN A 86 -2.93 -13.70 7.34
C ASN A 86 -3.39 -14.96 6.60
N ASN A 87 -4.64 -15.37 6.78
CA ASN A 87 -5.14 -16.66 6.31
C ASN A 87 -6.07 -16.57 5.10
N GLN A 88 -6.56 -15.38 4.76
CA GLN A 88 -7.43 -15.18 3.60
C GLN A 88 -6.81 -14.21 2.59
N LEU A 89 -6.56 -12.95 2.98
CA LEU A 89 -6.08 -11.89 2.08
C LEU A 89 -4.72 -12.22 1.45
N PHE A 90 -3.70 -12.46 2.27
CA PHE A 90 -2.35 -12.73 1.75
C PHE A 90 -2.29 -13.99 0.90
N PRO A 91 -2.86 -15.14 1.32
CA PRO A 91 -2.89 -16.33 0.48
C PRO A 91 -3.63 -16.11 -0.85
N ALA A 92 -4.77 -15.42 -0.84
CA ALA A 92 -5.52 -15.14 -2.05
C ALA A 92 -4.71 -14.29 -3.03
N LEU A 93 -4.09 -13.19 -2.56
CA LEU A 93 -3.33 -12.28 -3.42
C LEU A 93 -2.02 -12.91 -3.95
N LYS A 94 -1.35 -13.75 -3.16
CA LYS A 94 -0.18 -14.52 -3.62
C LYS A 94 -0.52 -15.54 -4.70
N ASN A 95 -1.70 -16.14 -4.62
CA ASN A 95 -2.13 -17.20 -5.52
C ASN A 95 -3.06 -16.71 -6.65
N LEU A 96 -3.13 -15.39 -6.92
CA LEU A 96 -3.90 -14.86 -8.04
C LEU A 96 -3.47 -15.56 -9.34
N GLU A 97 -4.46 -16.04 -10.09
CA GLU A 97 -4.22 -16.64 -11.41
C GLU A 97 -4.00 -15.52 -12.42
N ILE A 98 -2.81 -15.48 -13.00
CA ILE A 98 -2.42 -14.54 -14.06
C ILE A 98 -1.95 -15.30 -15.29
N SER A 99 -2.30 -14.78 -16.47
CA SER A 99 -1.83 -15.28 -17.78
C SER A 99 -1.06 -14.19 -18.52
N GLU A 100 -0.51 -14.52 -19.67
CA GLU A 100 0.15 -13.53 -20.55
C GLU A 100 -0.84 -12.46 -21.04
N ASP A 101 -2.12 -12.80 -21.18
CA ASP A 101 -3.17 -11.88 -21.60
C ASP A 101 -3.71 -11.00 -20.47
N THR A 102 -3.36 -11.31 -19.21
CA THR A 102 -3.79 -10.50 -18.06
C THR A 102 -3.15 -9.11 -18.13
N PRO A 103 -3.92 -8.02 -18.13
CA PRO A 103 -3.38 -6.67 -18.19
C PRO A 103 -2.37 -6.39 -17.08
N LEU A 104 -1.29 -5.67 -17.39
CA LEU A 104 -0.23 -5.35 -16.41
C LEU A 104 -0.78 -4.70 -15.14
N LYS A 105 -1.77 -3.81 -15.29
CA LYS A 105 -2.44 -3.13 -14.18
C LYS A 105 -3.08 -4.10 -13.17
N GLN A 106 -3.47 -5.30 -13.60
CA GLN A 106 -4.01 -6.34 -12.72
C GLN A 106 -2.93 -7.26 -12.18
N ARG A 107 -1.90 -7.60 -13.00
CA ARG A 107 -0.78 -8.45 -12.56
C ARG A 107 0.03 -7.86 -11.42
N ILE A 108 0.08 -6.53 -11.31
CA ILE A 108 0.85 -5.83 -10.29
C ILE A 108 0.40 -6.22 -8.87
N ALA A 109 -0.88 -6.51 -8.66
CA ALA A 109 -1.39 -6.95 -7.36
C ALA A 109 -0.69 -8.25 -6.90
N LYS A 110 -0.55 -9.24 -7.78
CA LYS A 110 0.18 -10.47 -7.46
C LYS A 110 1.64 -10.20 -7.14
N TYR A 111 2.34 -9.43 -7.98
CA TYR A 111 3.78 -9.17 -7.79
C TYR A 111 4.08 -8.46 -6.49
N VAL A 112 3.24 -7.50 -6.08
CA VAL A 112 3.43 -6.80 -4.80
C VAL A 112 3.26 -7.74 -3.62
N PHE A 113 2.33 -8.72 -3.72
CA PHE A 113 2.06 -9.63 -2.62
C PHE A 113 2.93 -10.89 -2.62
N GLU A 114 3.69 -11.17 -3.67
CA GLU A 114 4.55 -12.35 -3.76
C GLU A 114 5.51 -12.45 -2.56
N ASP A 115 6.16 -11.33 -2.20
CA ASP A 115 7.09 -11.25 -1.08
C ASP A 115 6.54 -10.48 0.14
N ALA A 116 5.32 -9.95 0.05
CA ALA A 116 4.73 -9.20 1.15
C ALA A 116 4.41 -10.10 2.35
N GLN A 117 4.51 -9.53 3.56
CA GLN A 117 4.18 -10.20 4.82
C GLN A 117 3.49 -9.22 5.76
N ASN A 118 2.56 -9.74 6.57
CA ASN A 118 2.03 -9.01 7.70
C ASN A 118 2.90 -9.28 8.93
N TYR A 119 3.56 -8.25 9.45
CA TYR A 119 4.39 -8.34 10.65
C TYR A 119 3.60 -8.09 11.93
N MET A 120 2.50 -7.34 11.86
CA MET A 120 1.70 -7.00 13.04
C MET A 120 1.04 -8.23 13.65
N LYS A 121 1.10 -8.31 14.98
CA LYS A 121 0.54 -9.41 15.79
C LYS A 121 -0.65 -8.98 16.64
N ASP A 122 -0.90 -7.68 16.75
CA ASP A 122 -2.06 -7.14 17.44
C ASP A 122 -3.07 -6.60 16.43
N GLY A 123 -4.21 -7.29 16.30
CA GLY A 123 -5.26 -6.90 15.35
C GLY A 123 -6.01 -5.61 15.75
N VAL A 124 -5.92 -5.18 16.99
CA VAL A 124 -6.47 -3.87 17.41
C VAL A 124 -5.55 -2.75 16.94
N LEU A 125 -4.23 -2.90 17.10
CA LEU A 125 -3.25 -1.96 16.57
C LEU A 125 -3.28 -1.92 15.04
N LEU A 126 -3.42 -3.08 14.39
CA LEU A 126 -3.58 -3.17 12.94
C LEU A 126 -4.82 -2.38 12.48
N ARG A 127 -5.96 -2.51 13.15
CA ARG A 127 -7.17 -1.73 12.86
C ARG A 127 -6.93 -0.23 13.03
N GLN A 128 -6.22 0.19 14.08
CA GLN A 128 -5.88 1.60 14.27
C GLN A 128 -5.03 2.15 13.11
N VAL A 129 -4.06 1.38 12.62
CA VAL A 129 -3.26 1.75 11.43
C VAL A 129 -4.14 1.90 10.21
N ILE A 130 -5.02 0.93 9.93
CA ILE A 130 -5.96 0.96 8.81
C ILE A 130 -6.87 2.19 8.88
N ASN A 131 -7.37 2.54 10.06
CA ASN A 131 -8.22 3.72 10.25
C ASN A 131 -7.46 5.01 9.92
N VAL A 132 -6.18 5.12 10.32
CA VAL A 132 -5.34 6.29 9.96
C VAL A 132 -5.11 6.34 8.44
N ILE A 133 -4.88 5.20 7.79
CA ILE A 133 -4.75 5.12 6.33
C ILE A 133 -6.06 5.55 5.64
N ASN A 134 -7.21 5.23 6.21
CA ASN A 134 -8.51 5.59 5.65
C ASN A 134 -8.83 7.09 5.74
N GLU A 135 -8.09 7.87 6.53
CA GLU A 135 -8.19 9.33 6.51
C GLU A 135 -7.73 9.96 5.18
N ILE A 136 -7.01 9.22 4.32
CA ILE A 136 -6.57 9.69 3.00
C ILE A 136 -7.59 9.26 1.96
N ASP A 137 -8.09 10.21 1.19
CA ASP A 137 -8.91 9.95 0.01
C ASP A 137 -8.04 9.97 -1.25
N PHE A 138 -7.82 8.82 -1.87
CA PHE A 138 -7.06 8.70 -3.12
C PHE A 138 -7.90 8.86 -4.39
N SER A 139 -9.19 9.15 -4.29
CA SER A 139 -10.06 9.38 -5.43
C SER A 139 -9.75 10.72 -6.12
N GLU A 140 -9.30 11.73 -5.37
CA GLU A 140 -8.94 13.02 -5.93
C GLU A 140 -7.54 13.02 -6.58
N TYR A 141 -7.41 13.67 -7.76
CA TYR A 141 -6.14 13.77 -8.50
C TYR A 141 -4.99 14.36 -7.67
N LYS A 142 -5.29 15.26 -6.74
CA LYS A 142 -4.31 15.92 -5.88
C LYS A 142 -3.69 14.93 -4.88
N GLU A 143 -4.49 14.02 -4.34
CA GLU A 143 -4.03 13.05 -3.35
C GLU A 143 -3.26 11.88 -3.98
N ARG A 144 -3.44 11.62 -5.27
CA ARG A 144 -2.60 10.66 -6.02
C ARG A 144 -1.14 11.09 -6.12
N HIS A 145 -0.86 12.40 -6.17
CA HIS A 145 0.51 12.92 -6.04
C HIS A 145 1.06 12.78 -4.62
N GLU A 146 0.19 12.73 -3.62
CA GLU A 146 0.59 12.56 -2.23
C GLU A 146 1.12 11.14 -1.95
N PHE A 147 0.72 10.12 -2.73
CA PHE A 147 1.30 8.78 -2.60
C PHE A 147 2.83 8.79 -2.80
N GLY A 148 3.32 9.48 -3.82
CA GLY A 148 4.75 9.67 -4.02
C GLY A 148 5.39 10.39 -2.83
N THR A 149 4.71 11.39 -2.28
CA THR A 149 5.17 12.15 -1.10
C THR A 149 5.16 11.30 0.17
N ILE A 150 4.15 10.44 0.35
CA ILE A 150 4.07 9.46 1.46
C ILE A 150 5.26 8.52 1.36
N TYR A 151 5.48 7.93 0.20
CA TYR A 151 6.57 6.99 -0.04
C TYR A 151 7.94 7.66 0.20
N GLU A 152 8.17 8.85 -0.33
CA GLU A 152 9.39 9.62 -0.07
C GLU A 152 9.57 9.98 1.41
N THR A 153 8.49 10.29 2.13
CA THR A 153 8.54 10.59 3.56
C THR A 153 8.92 9.35 4.37
N ILE A 154 8.38 8.20 4.00
CA ILE A 154 8.73 6.91 4.57
C ILE A 154 10.22 6.64 4.35
N LEU A 155 10.71 6.78 3.11
CA LEU A 155 12.11 6.57 2.76
C LEU A 155 13.05 7.54 3.49
N LYS A 156 12.68 8.82 3.61
CA LYS A 156 13.45 9.82 4.35
C LYS A 156 13.53 9.51 5.85
N SER A 157 12.45 8.98 6.43
CA SER A 157 12.47 8.59 7.84
C SER A 157 13.39 7.39 8.12
N LEU A 158 13.59 6.51 7.13
CA LEU A 158 14.61 5.45 7.19
C LEU A 158 16.05 5.99 7.19
N GLN A 159 16.33 6.92 6.29
CA GLN A 159 17.65 7.51 6.18
C GLN A 159 18.06 8.23 7.48
N SER A 160 17.09 8.92 8.12
CA SER A 160 17.34 9.63 9.38
C SER A 160 17.55 8.70 10.58
N ALA A 161 17.04 7.47 10.53
CA ALA A 161 17.21 6.48 11.59
C ALA A 161 18.61 5.82 11.60
N GLY A 162 19.45 6.10 10.61
CA GLY A 162 20.85 5.66 10.57
C GLY A 162 21.08 4.15 10.39
N ASN A 163 20.02 3.38 10.21
CA ASN A 163 20.06 1.92 10.22
C ASN A 163 20.07 1.25 8.84
N ALA A 164 19.83 2.00 7.77
CA ALA A 164 19.90 1.48 6.42
C ALA A 164 21.08 2.14 5.71
N GLY A 165 22.11 1.39 5.38
CA GLY A 165 23.20 1.83 4.50
C GLY A 165 22.76 2.10 3.06
N GLU A 166 21.46 2.24 2.84
CA GLU A 166 20.84 2.54 1.55
C GLU A 166 20.62 4.05 1.44
N PHE A 167 21.29 4.67 0.47
CA PHE A 167 21.10 6.07 0.13
C PHE A 167 20.26 6.16 -1.14
N TYR A 168 19.08 6.78 -1.01
CA TYR A 168 18.27 7.08 -2.19
C TYR A 168 18.85 8.27 -2.93
N THR A 169 18.96 8.14 -4.24
CA THR A 169 19.39 9.25 -5.11
C THR A 169 18.40 10.41 -4.99
N PRO A 170 18.85 11.61 -4.63
CA PRO A 170 17.97 12.77 -4.52
C PRO A 170 17.17 13.00 -5.81
N ARG A 171 15.90 13.36 -5.69
CA ARG A 171 15.00 13.57 -6.85
C ARG A 171 15.57 14.56 -7.87
N ALA A 172 16.21 15.64 -7.41
CA ALA A 172 16.88 16.59 -8.30
C ALA A 172 17.95 15.95 -9.20
N VAL A 173 18.65 14.91 -8.69
CA VAL A 173 19.65 14.19 -9.48
C VAL A 173 18.97 13.25 -10.47
N THR A 174 17.93 12.53 -10.07
CA THR A 174 17.18 11.64 -10.97
C THR A 174 16.47 12.45 -12.07
N ASP A 175 15.87 13.60 -11.73
CA ASP A 175 15.26 14.50 -12.71
C ASP A 175 16.28 15.03 -13.71
N PHE A 176 17.47 15.42 -13.23
CA PHE A 176 18.57 15.82 -14.09
C PHE A 176 19.00 14.70 -15.05
N MET A 177 19.16 13.47 -14.53
CA MET A 177 19.52 12.30 -15.34
C MET A 177 18.48 12.03 -16.43
N VAL A 178 17.18 12.04 -16.07
CA VAL A 178 16.08 11.84 -17.02
C VAL A 178 16.06 12.93 -18.09
N GLN A 179 16.26 14.20 -17.70
CA GLN A 179 16.32 15.32 -18.65
C GLN A 179 17.52 15.20 -19.62
N MET A 180 18.67 14.76 -19.14
CA MET A 180 19.86 14.57 -19.98
C MET A 180 19.75 13.39 -20.93
N ILE A 181 19.15 12.29 -20.49
CA ILE A 181 18.94 11.08 -21.32
C ILE A 181 17.78 11.29 -22.28
N ASN A 182 16.76 12.06 -21.87
CA ASN A 182 15.55 12.34 -22.64
C ASN A 182 14.91 11.08 -23.25
N PRO A 183 14.57 10.06 -22.43
CA PRO A 183 14.04 8.81 -22.92
C PRO A 183 12.71 9.02 -23.65
N LYS A 184 12.50 8.25 -24.72
CA LYS A 184 11.28 8.33 -25.54
C LYS A 184 10.44 7.11 -25.36
N LEU A 185 9.15 7.23 -25.65
CA LEU A 185 8.22 6.11 -25.62
C LEU A 185 8.73 4.96 -26.51
N GLY A 186 8.82 3.76 -25.90
CA GLY A 186 9.31 2.54 -26.58
C GLY A 186 10.81 2.27 -26.42
N GLU A 187 11.56 3.13 -25.76
CA GLU A 187 12.96 2.87 -25.40
C GLU A 187 13.04 2.11 -24.08
N SER A 188 13.98 1.18 -23.97
CA SER A 188 14.36 0.54 -22.69
C SER A 188 15.36 1.43 -21.96
N VAL A 189 15.12 1.64 -20.67
CA VAL A 189 16.01 2.41 -19.79
C VAL A 189 16.59 1.47 -18.74
#